data_2e82cf825161597b44c9d7e0f9e2f9b4
#
_entry.id   2e82cf825161597b44c9d7e0f9e2f9b4
#
_cell.length_a   1.000
_cell.length_b   1.000
_cell.length_c   1.000
_cell.angle_alpha   90.00
_cell.angle_beta   90.00
_cell.angle_gamma   90.00
#
_symmetry.space_group_name_H-M   'P 1'
#
loop_
_entity.id
_entity.type
_entity.pdbx_description
1 polymer ?
#
loop_
_entity_poly.entity_id
_entity_poly.type
_entity_poly.pdbx_seq_one_letter_code
_entity_poly.pdbx_strand_id
1 'polypeptide(L)'
;MLRKELPPPLPPESRTVGQLVAESLRLYGARFWPSLSLGIGPAIVGAGLVELPRTLEWALVPTAGAALWSAAFVGACRIAYGTDGGNAGVAFAAGLIVFEPVLVQRVLVLPGFDLVTLAYFGLVGFSVPAVLVERRDLGDAFRRSVQLCRADLVHDFGSLVTLVVTIFLSGLVLVVVLHGFSDQAIRAAALIALLVLAPIFLLGAALLYADQAARVRPAEARS
;
A
#
# COMPACT_ATOMS: atom_id res chain seq x y z
N MET A 1 15.67 14.67 -28.92
CA MET A 1 15.81 14.41 -27.47
C MET A 1 16.01 12.91 -27.27
N LEU A 2 17.23 12.47 -26.95
CA LEU A 2 17.53 11.09 -26.65
C LEU A 2 16.79 10.70 -25.37
N ARG A 3 15.82 9.81 -25.48
CA ARG A 3 15.19 9.16 -24.33
C ARG A 3 16.31 8.37 -23.64
N LYS A 4 16.85 8.93 -22.55
CA LYS A 4 17.84 8.25 -21.72
C LYS A 4 17.13 7.00 -21.16
N GLU A 5 17.45 5.83 -21.72
CA GLU A 5 16.90 4.58 -21.21
C GLU A 5 17.29 4.46 -19.75
N LEU A 6 16.29 4.35 -18.89
CA LEU A 6 16.52 4.16 -17.47
C LEU A 6 17.20 2.81 -17.28
N PRO A 7 18.19 2.71 -16.37
CA PRO A 7 18.85 1.44 -16.09
C PRO A 7 17.81 0.38 -15.71
N PRO A 8 18.07 -0.91 -16.01
CA PRO A 8 17.15 -1.99 -15.66
C PRO A 8 16.88 -2.02 -14.16
N PRO A 9 15.69 -2.48 -13.73
CA PRO A 9 15.35 -2.58 -12.30
C PRO A 9 16.32 -3.53 -11.60
N LEU A 10 16.70 -3.17 -10.37
CA LEU A 10 17.56 -4.01 -9.54
C LEU A 10 16.87 -5.34 -9.20
N PRO A 11 17.62 -6.44 -9.08
CA PRO A 11 17.08 -7.72 -8.66
C PRO A 11 16.35 -7.60 -7.31
N PRO A 12 15.15 -8.19 -7.16
CA PRO A 12 14.35 -8.07 -5.95
C PRO A 12 15.09 -8.52 -4.68
N GLU A 13 15.88 -9.58 -4.76
CA GLU A 13 16.61 -10.16 -3.63
C GLU A 13 17.70 -9.25 -3.04
N SER A 14 18.22 -8.30 -3.82
CA SER A 14 19.30 -7.40 -3.41
C SER A 14 18.83 -5.96 -3.15
N ARG A 15 17.52 -5.70 -3.27
CA ARG A 15 16.97 -4.37 -3.18
C ARG A 15 16.99 -3.85 -1.73
N THR A 16 17.54 -2.64 -1.54
CA THR A 16 17.48 -1.95 -0.26
C THR A 16 16.16 -1.21 -0.09
N VAL A 17 15.85 -0.80 1.14
CA VAL A 17 14.62 -0.06 1.45
C VAL A 17 14.48 1.23 0.62
N GLY A 18 15.57 2.00 0.49
CA GLY A 18 15.58 3.22 -0.34
C GLY A 18 15.35 2.94 -1.83
N GLN A 19 15.87 1.81 -2.31
CA GLN A 19 15.67 1.38 -3.68
C GLN A 19 14.22 0.91 -3.94
N LEU A 20 13.55 0.36 -2.94
CA LEU A 20 12.13 0.03 -3.02
C LEU A 20 11.28 1.29 -3.24
N VAL A 21 11.56 2.36 -2.49
CA VAL A 21 10.87 3.66 -2.67
C VAL A 21 11.14 4.23 -4.06
N ALA A 22 12.41 4.23 -4.50
CA ALA A 22 12.77 4.71 -5.83
C ALA A 22 12.08 3.92 -6.95
N GLU A 23 11.99 2.59 -6.80
CA GLU A 23 11.32 1.73 -7.78
C GLU A 23 9.80 1.93 -7.79
N SER A 24 9.17 2.19 -6.62
CA SER A 24 7.76 2.56 -6.53
C SER A 24 7.47 3.85 -7.30
N LEU A 25 8.32 4.86 -7.13
CA LEU A 25 8.23 6.13 -7.86
C LEU A 25 8.46 5.94 -9.37
N ARG A 26 9.42 5.10 -9.75
CA ARG A 26 9.69 4.76 -11.15
C ARG A 26 8.47 4.11 -11.81
N LEU A 27 7.88 3.13 -11.14
CA LEU A 27 6.69 2.43 -11.62
C LEU A 27 5.49 3.38 -11.72
N TYR A 28 5.31 4.25 -10.70
CA TYR A 28 4.30 5.29 -10.70
C TYR A 28 4.44 6.21 -11.92
N GLY A 29 5.64 6.71 -12.19
CA GLY A 29 5.91 7.58 -13.34
C GLY A 29 5.76 6.87 -14.69
N ALA A 30 6.16 5.59 -14.79
CA ALA A 30 6.03 4.80 -16.02
C ALA A 30 4.57 4.53 -16.40
N ARG A 31 3.67 4.40 -15.41
CA ARG A 31 2.23 4.16 -15.58
C ARG A 31 1.41 5.22 -14.83
N PHE A 32 1.69 6.49 -15.09
CA PHE A 32 1.19 7.62 -14.30
C PHE A 32 -0.33 7.60 -14.11
N TRP A 33 -1.12 7.57 -15.17
CA TRP A 33 -2.59 7.65 -15.07
C TRP A 33 -3.23 6.45 -14.35
N PRO A 34 -2.89 5.20 -14.70
CA PRO A 34 -3.37 4.05 -13.95
C PRO A 34 -2.93 4.09 -12.48
N SER A 35 -1.71 4.53 -12.19
CA SER A 35 -1.23 4.64 -10.81
C SER A 35 -1.95 5.74 -10.04
N LEU A 36 -2.16 6.91 -10.64
CA LEU A 36 -2.89 8.01 -10.01
C LEU A 36 -4.33 7.61 -9.65
N SER A 37 -5.00 6.81 -10.52
CA SER A 37 -6.37 6.35 -10.27
C SER A 37 -6.49 5.49 -9.00
N LEU A 38 -5.41 4.84 -8.55
CA LEU A 38 -5.39 4.09 -7.28
C LEU A 38 -5.59 4.99 -6.07
N GLY A 39 -5.25 6.28 -6.18
CA GLY A 39 -5.43 7.26 -5.10
C GLY A 39 -6.86 7.76 -4.93
N ILE A 40 -7.76 7.51 -5.89
CA ILE A 40 -9.16 7.99 -5.83
C ILE A 40 -9.87 7.39 -4.61
N GLY A 41 -9.78 6.07 -4.40
CA GLY A 41 -10.38 5.42 -3.25
C GLY A 41 -9.88 5.98 -1.91
N PRO A 42 -8.57 5.99 -1.64
CA PRO A 42 -7.98 6.66 -0.48
C PRO A 42 -8.42 8.11 -0.28
N ALA A 43 -8.49 8.92 -1.36
CA ALA A 43 -8.93 10.31 -1.27
C ALA A 43 -10.41 10.42 -0.87
N ILE A 44 -11.29 9.57 -1.40
CA ILE A 44 -12.70 9.51 -1.00
C ILE A 44 -12.83 9.15 0.48
N VAL A 45 -12.06 8.17 0.96
CA VAL A 45 -12.05 7.78 2.38
C VAL A 45 -11.54 8.94 3.24
N GLY A 46 -10.48 9.63 2.83
CA GLY A 46 -9.96 10.81 3.52
C GLY A 46 -10.99 11.94 3.60
N ALA A 47 -11.73 12.21 2.51
CA ALA A 47 -12.82 13.17 2.53
C ALA A 47 -13.93 12.73 3.49
N GLY A 48 -14.28 11.44 3.52
CA GLY A 48 -15.25 10.89 4.44
C GLY A 48 -14.86 11.08 5.90
N LEU A 49 -13.60 10.87 6.26
CA LEU A 49 -13.09 11.09 7.62
C LEU A 49 -13.17 12.55 8.09
N VAL A 50 -13.20 13.50 7.17
CA VAL A 50 -13.26 14.95 7.50
C VAL A 50 -14.68 15.49 7.49
N GLU A 51 -15.51 15.04 6.55
CA GLU A 51 -16.82 15.67 6.26
C GLU A 51 -18.02 14.89 6.83
N LEU A 52 -17.86 13.58 7.13
CA LEU A 52 -18.97 12.77 7.62
C LEU A 52 -19.23 12.98 9.11
N PRO A 53 -20.51 12.99 9.54
CA PRO A 53 -20.82 12.91 10.95
C PRO A 53 -20.34 11.58 11.54
N ARG A 54 -19.92 11.62 12.82
CA ARG A 54 -19.27 10.49 13.52
C ARG A 54 -20.00 9.16 13.39
N THR A 55 -21.34 9.18 13.39
CA THR A 55 -22.16 7.97 13.25
C THR A 55 -22.01 7.31 11.87
N LEU A 56 -21.97 8.12 10.80
CA LEU A 56 -21.78 7.62 9.43
C LEU A 56 -20.32 7.24 9.18
N GLU A 57 -19.37 7.94 9.77
CA GLU A 57 -17.94 7.61 9.72
C GLU A 57 -17.71 6.18 10.20
N TRP A 58 -18.26 5.78 11.36
CA TRP A 58 -18.16 4.43 11.91
C TRP A 58 -18.74 3.34 11.00
N ALA A 59 -19.76 3.65 10.24
CA ALA A 59 -20.38 2.69 9.34
C ALA A 59 -19.65 2.62 7.99
N LEU A 60 -19.36 3.79 7.39
CA LEU A 60 -18.89 3.86 6.00
C LEU A 60 -17.39 3.69 5.85
N VAL A 61 -16.58 4.22 6.80
CA VAL A 61 -15.12 4.16 6.66
C VAL A 61 -14.59 2.73 6.76
N PRO A 62 -14.96 1.91 7.77
CA PRO A 62 -14.50 0.53 7.82
C PRO A 62 -15.04 -0.35 6.67
N THR A 63 -16.27 -0.12 6.21
CA THR A 63 -16.90 -0.96 5.19
C THR A 63 -16.59 -0.50 3.77
N ALA A 64 -17.18 0.60 3.33
CA ALA A 64 -16.95 1.14 1.99
C ALA A 64 -15.50 1.59 1.80
N GLY A 65 -14.89 2.15 2.84
CA GLY A 65 -13.47 2.52 2.82
C GLY A 65 -12.56 1.31 2.61
N ALA A 66 -12.78 0.21 3.35
CA ALA A 66 -12.01 -1.02 3.16
C ALA A 66 -12.18 -1.57 1.74
N ALA A 67 -13.38 -1.49 1.17
CA ALA A 67 -13.61 -1.91 -0.21
C ALA A 67 -12.82 -1.05 -1.22
N LEU A 68 -12.79 0.27 -1.03
CA LEU A 68 -12.04 1.19 -1.90
C LEU A 68 -10.53 0.97 -1.81
N TRP A 69 -9.99 0.80 -0.61
CA TRP A 69 -8.58 0.50 -0.41
C TRP A 69 -8.20 -0.89 -0.94
N SER A 70 -9.06 -1.89 -0.77
CA SER A 70 -8.85 -3.23 -1.31
C SER A 70 -8.82 -3.22 -2.84
N ALA A 71 -9.76 -2.53 -3.47
CA ALA A 71 -9.79 -2.37 -4.93
C ALA A 71 -8.52 -1.66 -5.43
N ALA A 72 -8.10 -0.59 -4.76
CA ALA A 72 -6.88 0.13 -5.08
C ALA A 72 -5.63 -0.77 -4.94
N PHE A 73 -5.54 -1.59 -3.88
CA PHE A 73 -4.39 -2.48 -3.68
C PHE A 73 -4.36 -3.64 -4.68
N VAL A 74 -5.51 -4.23 -5.01
CA VAL A 74 -5.60 -5.20 -6.11
C VAL A 74 -5.14 -4.57 -7.43
N GLY A 75 -5.56 -3.34 -7.72
CA GLY A 75 -5.10 -2.57 -8.87
C GLY A 75 -3.59 -2.32 -8.85
N ALA A 76 -3.02 -1.95 -7.71
CA ALA A 76 -1.58 -1.75 -7.54
C ALA A 76 -0.78 -3.03 -7.81
N CYS A 77 -1.24 -4.18 -7.29
CA CYS A 77 -0.63 -5.48 -7.58
C CYS A 77 -0.68 -5.80 -9.08
N ARG A 78 -1.78 -5.56 -9.76
CA ARG A 78 -1.89 -5.76 -11.23
C ARG A 78 -0.94 -4.84 -11.99
N ILE A 79 -0.80 -3.59 -11.59
CA ILE A 79 0.16 -2.65 -12.18
C ILE A 79 1.59 -3.13 -11.94
N ALA A 80 1.92 -3.57 -10.72
CA ALA A 80 3.27 -3.99 -10.36
C ALA A 80 3.72 -5.26 -11.09
N TYR A 81 2.83 -6.24 -11.23
CA TYR A 81 3.18 -7.56 -11.77
C TYR A 81 2.76 -7.78 -13.22
N GLY A 82 1.91 -6.90 -13.78
CA GLY A 82 1.39 -7.06 -15.15
C GLY A 82 0.57 -8.34 -15.32
N THR A 83 -0.01 -8.87 -14.23
CA THR A 83 -0.75 -10.14 -14.26
C THR A 83 -2.24 -9.94 -14.02
N ASP A 84 -3.06 -10.58 -14.85
CA ASP A 84 -4.49 -10.81 -14.62
C ASP A 84 -4.77 -12.24 -14.12
N GLY A 85 -3.73 -12.93 -13.64
CA GLY A 85 -3.73 -14.38 -13.51
C GLY A 85 -4.44 -14.98 -12.30
N GLY A 86 -4.69 -14.22 -11.25
CA GLY A 86 -5.33 -14.70 -10.02
C GLY A 86 -6.81 -14.36 -9.95
N ASN A 87 -7.52 -14.98 -9.00
CA ASN A 87 -8.93 -14.66 -8.74
C ASN A 87 -9.06 -13.28 -8.08
N ALA A 88 -9.51 -12.28 -8.85
CA ALA A 88 -9.70 -10.91 -8.37
C ALA A 88 -10.69 -10.80 -7.20
N GLY A 89 -11.73 -11.64 -7.17
CA GLY A 89 -12.70 -11.66 -6.07
C GLY A 89 -12.07 -12.14 -4.76
N VAL A 90 -11.25 -13.21 -4.83
CA VAL A 90 -10.50 -13.70 -3.66
C VAL A 90 -9.45 -12.69 -3.20
N ALA A 91 -8.74 -12.05 -4.13
CA ALA A 91 -7.77 -11.00 -3.80
C ALA A 91 -8.44 -9.78 -3.16
N PHE A 92 -9.63 -9.40 -3.65
CA PHE A 92 -10.43 -8.33 -3.07
C PHE A 92 -10.89 -8.69 -1.65
N ALA A 93 -11.38 -9.93 -1.44
CA ALA A 93 -11.76 -10.41 -0.11
C ALA A 93 -10.57 -10.43 0.85
N ALA A 94 -9.38 -10.85 0.40
CA ALA A 94 -8.16 -10.74 1.18
C ALA A 94 -7.86 -9.28 1.55
N GLY A 95 -8.02 -8.36 0.60
CA GLY A 95 -7.85 -6.92 0.83
C GLY A 95 -8.83 -6.36 1.87
N LEU A 96 -10.09 -6.79 1.88
CA LEU A 96 -11.06 -6.39 2.89
C LEU A 96 -10.55 -6.77 4.29
N ILE A 97 -10.11 -8.01 4.49
CA ILE A 97 -9.56 -8.48 5.77
C ILE A 97 -8.33 -7.66 6.19
N VAL A 98 -7.50 -7.26 5.22
CA VAL A 98 -6.29 -6.45 5.46
C VAL A 98 -6.65 -5.03 5.87
N PHE A 99 -7.57 -4.35 5.15
CA PHE A 99 -7.81 -2.92 5.33
C PHE A 99 -8.89 -2.57 6.35
N GLU A 100 -9.84 -3.47 6.64
CA GLU A 100 -10.89 -3.21 7.62
C GLU A 100 -10.32 -2.84 9.01
N PRO A 101 -9.41 -3.63 9.63
CA PRO A 101 -8.83 -3.26 10.93
C PRO A 101 -8.01 -1.98 10.89
N VAL A 102 -7.33 -1.71 9.76
CA VAL A 102 -6.56 -0.47 9.55
C VAL A 102 -7.49 0.75 9.62
N LEU A 103 -8.64 0.68 8.96
CA LEU A 103 -9.61 1.77 8.93
C LEU A 103 -10.42 1.90 10.21
N VAL A 104 -10.74 0.77 10.87
CA VAL A 104 -11.35 0.79 12.22
C VAL A 104 -10.44 1.54 13.21
N GLN A 105 -9.14 1.25 13.20
CA GLN A 105 -8.18 1.96 14.04
C GLN A 105 -8.17 3.47 13.76
N ARG A 106 -8.28 3.88 12.48
CA ARG A 106 -8.33 5.29 12.10
C ARG A 106 -9.57 6.00 12.66
N VAL A 107 -10.70 5.32 12.68
CA VAL A 107 -11.95 5.85 13.28
C VAL A 107 -11.84 5.92 14.80
N LEU A 108 -11.21 4.93 15.44
CA LEU A 108 -10.97 4.89 16.90
C LEU A 108 -9.99 5.97 17.38
N VAL A 109 -9.06 6.39 16.52
CA VAL A 109 -8.01 7.39 16.84
C VAL A 109 -7.26 7.04 18.13
N LEU A 110 -6.77 5.78 18.20
CA LEU A 110 -6.01 5.30 19.37
C LEU A 110 -4.53 5.67 19.22
N PRO A 111 -3.97 6.50 20.10
CA PRO A 111 -2.56 6.87 20.04
C PRO A 111 -1.65 5.65 20.15
N GLY A 112 -0.62 5.58 19.30
CA GLY A 112 0.35 4.47 19.31
C GLY A 112 -0.11 3.18 18.62
N PHE A 113 -1.39 3.05 18.27
CA PHE A 113 -1.89 1.90 17.54
C PHE A 113 -1.46 1.88 16.06
N ASP A 114 -0.93 2.98 15.53
CA ASP A 114 -0.43 3.04 14.16
C ASP A 114 0.68 2.01 13.88
N LEU A 115 1.58 1.78 14.88
CA LEU A 115 2.63 0.76 14.75
C LEU A 115 2.05 -0.66 14.76
N VAL A 116 1.04 -0.92 15.60
CA VAL A 116 0.35 -2.22 15.64
C VAL A 116 -0.35 -2.48 14.31
N THR A 117 -1.01 -1.47 13.76
CA THR A 117 -1.69 -1.53 12.48
C THR A 117 -0.70 -1.76 11.34
N LEU A 118 0.47 -1.11 11.38
CA LEU A 118 1.53 -1.32 10.40
C LEU A 118 2.13 -2.73 10.50
N ALA A 119 2.34 -3.24 11.72
CA ALA A 119 2.79 -4.61 11.94
C ALA A 119 1.74 -5.63 11.47
N TYR A 120 0.47 -5.37 11.72
CA TYR A 120 -0.63 -6.17 11.19
C TYR A 120 -0.61 -6.18 9.65
N PHE A 121 -0.49 -5.00 9.02
CA PHE A 121 -0.40 -4.90 7.57
C PHE A 121 0.82 -5.67 7.02
N GLY A 122 1.98 -5.57 7.63
CA GLY A 122 3.17 -6.35 7.26
C GLY A 122 2.90 -7.86 7.33
N LEU A 123 2.21 -8.31 8.39
CA LEU A 123 1.92 -9.73 8.59
C LEU A 123 0.94 -10.30 7.55
N VAL A 124 -0.12 -9.55 7.19
CA VAL A 124 -1.22 -10.06 6.38
C VAL A 124 -1.33 -9.42 4.99
N GLY A 125 -0.69 -8.28 4.76
CA GLY A 125 -0.81 -7.50 3.51
C GLY A 125 -0.32 -8.24 2.27
N PHE A 126 0.63 -9.15 2.41
CA PHE A 126 1.10 -9.99 1.31
C PHE A 126 0.11 -11.05 0.84
N SER A 127 -1.03 -11.22 1.53
CA SER A 127 -2.08 -12.16 1.09
C SER A 127 -2.69 -11.75 -0.26
N VAL A 128 -2.87 -10.45 -0.50
CA VAL A 128 -3.42 -9.95 -1.78
C VAL A 128 -2.52 -10.30 -2.97
N PRO A 129 -1.22 -9.94 -2.99
CA PRO A 129 -0.35 -10.36 -4.08
C PRO A 129 -0.14 -11.88 -4.14
N ALA A 130 -0.19 -12.62 -3.02
CA ALA A 130 -0.09 -14.08 -3.02
C ALA A 130 -1.26 -14.75 -3.79
N VAL A 131 -2.49 -14.22 -3.64
CA VAL A 131 -3.65 -14.67 -4.43
C VAL A 131 -3.43 -14.38 -5.92
N LEU A 132 -2.96 -13.19 -6.27
CA LEU A 132 -2.85 -12.75 -7.67
C LEU A 132 -1.67 -13.38 -8.41
N VAL A 133 -0.52 -13.50 -7.74
CA VAL A 133 0.75 -13.94 -8.37
C VAL A 133 0.92 -15.45 -8.25
N GLU A 134 0.74 -16.00 -7.03
CA GLU A 134 0.91 -17.43 -6.76
C GLU A 134 -0.40 -18.22 -6.95
N ARG A 135 -1.52 -17.55 -7.27
CA ARG A 135 -2.87 -18.13 -7.50
C ARG A 135 -3.35 -18.98 -6.33
N ARG A 136 -3.00 -18.55 -5.10
CA ARG A 136 -3.41 -19.24 -3.88
C ARG A 136 -4.87 -18.96 -3.55
N ASP A 137 -5.51 -19.88 -2.83
CA ASP A 137 -6.78 -19.61 -2.17
C ASP A 137 -6.58 -18.66 -0.98
N LEU A 138 -7.68 -18.22 -0.36
CA LEU A 138 -7.65 -17.22 0.72
C LEU A 138 -6.83 -17.70 1.91
N GLY A 139 -7.04 -18.95 2.39
CA GLY A 139 -6.36 -19.49 3.57
C GLY A 139 -4.87 -19.66 3.36
N ASP A 140 -4.46 -20.20 2.23
CA ASP A 140 -3.05 -20.41 1.88
C ASP A 140 -2.34 -19.08 1.59
N ALA A 141 -3.04 -18.08 1.05
CA ALA A 141 -2.50 -16.75 0.84
C ALA A 141 -2.13 -16.06 2.17
N PHE A 142 -2.98 -16.17 3.20
CA PHE A 142 -2.65 -15.65 4.52
C PHE A 142 -1.50 -16.41 5.19
N ARG A 143 -1.46 -17.76 5.08
CA ARG A 143 -0.32 -18.54 5.55
C ARG A 143 0.98 -18.10 4.86
N ARG A 144 0.93 -17.90 3.54
CA ARG A 144 2.08 -17.43 2.76
C ARG A 144 2.52 -16.04 3.19
N SER A 145 1.59 -15.11 3.43
CA SER A 145 1.89 -13.77 3.94
C SER A 145 2.66 -13.83 5.25
N VAL A 146 2.17 -14.62 6.21
CA VAL A 146 2.85 -14.81 7.52
C VAL A 146 4.24 -15.45 7.36
N GLN A 147 4.40 -16.43 6.45
CA GLN A 147 5.70 -17.05 6.19
C GLN A 147 6.70 -16.04 5.63
N LEU A 148 6.29 -15.22 4.66
CA LEU A 148 7.14 -14.21 4.04
C LEU A 148 7.56 -13.14 5.06
N CYS A 149 6.63 -12.62 5.85
CA CYS A 149 6.92 -11.65 6.90
C CYS A 149 7.93 -12.21 7.92
N ARG A 150 7.75 -13.46 8.37
CA ARG A 150 8.64 -14.08 9.37
C ARG A 150 10.04 -14.40 8.83
N ALA A 151 10.18 -14.56 7.53
CA ALA A 151 11.48 -14.92 6.93
C ALA A 151 12.51 -13.78 7.03
N ASP A 152 12.07 -12.51 6.91
CA ASP A 152 12.92 -11.32 7.09
C ASP A 152 12.08 -10.17 7.66
N LEU A 153 11.71 -10.30 8.92
CA LEU A 153 10.82 -9.38 9.63
C LEU A 153 11.40 -7.96 9.69
N VAL A 154 12.72 -7.86 9.87
CA VAL A 154 13.41 -6.57 9.98
C VAL A 154 13.36 -5.82 8.65
N HIS A 155 13.59 -6.50 7.54
CA HIS A 155 13.53 -5.88 6.21
C HIS A 155 12.09 -5.52 5.82
N ASP A 156 11.14 -6.41 6.09
CA ASP A 156 9.72 -6.19 5.81
C ASP A 156 9.20 -4.97 6.56
N PHE A 157 9.31 -5.01 7.89
CA PHE A 157 8.82 -3.93 8.75
C PHE A 157 9.57 -2.61 8.51
N GLY A 158 10.90 -2.67 8.36
CA GLY A 158 11.72 -1.51 8.05
C GLY A 158 11.34 -0.86 6.73
N SER A 159 11.02 -1.65 5.71
CA SER A 159 10.56 -1.15 4.40
C SER A 159 9.20 -0.48 4.49
N LEU A 160 8.24 -1.09 5.20
CA LEU A 160 6.92 -0.51 5.43
C LEU A 160 6.99 0.79 6.23
N VAL A 161 7.77 0.81 7.33
CA VAL A 161 7.99 2.04 8.11
C VAL A 161 8.58 3.14 7.24
N THR A 162 9.60 2.83 6.44
CA THR A 162 10.23 3.82 5.56
C THR A 162 9.26 4.35 4.51
N LEU A 163 8.44 3.50 3.90
CA LEU A 163 7.40 3.91 2.96
C LEU A 163 6.40 4.86 3.63
N VAL A 164 5.88 4.49 4.82
CA VAL A 164 4.93 5.30 5.57
C VAL A 164 5.54 6.63 5.98
N VAL A 165 6.76 6.63 6.53
CA VAL A 165 7.47 7.86 6.93
C VAL A 165 7.71 8.77 5.73
N THR A 166 8.15 8.22 4.59
CA THR A 166 8.38 9.00 3.37
C THR A 166 7.09 9.69 2.89
N ILE A 167 5.98 8.95 2.88
CA ILE A 167 4.68 9.47 2.46
C ILE A 167 4.15 10.50 3.46
N PHE A 168 4.26 10.21 4.76
CA PHE A 168 3.85 11.12 5.82
C PHE A 168 4.61 12.44 5.77
N LEU A 169 5.94 12.39 5.67
CA LEU A 169 6.77 13.60 5.56
C LEU A 169 6.46 14.38 4.28
N SER A 170 6.24 13.72 3.15
CA SER A 170 5.86 14.38 1.89
C SER A 170 4.49 15.07 2.02
N GLY A 171 3.52 14.42 2.65
CA GLY A 171 2.21 15.01 2.92
C GLY A 171 2.28 16.17 3.91
N LEU A 172 3.09 16.02 4.97
CA LEU A 172 3.32 17.07 5.97
C LEU A 172 3.93 18.33 5.34
N VAL A 173 4.93 18.19 4.47
CA VAL A 173 5.53 19.32 3.74
C VAL A 173 4.45 20.05 2.93
N LEU A 174 3.57 19.32 2.23
CA LEU A 174 2.50 19.93 1.46
C LEU A 174 1.53 20.72 2.36
N VAL A 175 1.12 20.15 3.50
CA VAL A 175 0.26 20.81 4.47
C VAL A 175 0.92 22.07 5.06
N VAL A 176 2.19 21.97 5.45
CA VAL A 176 2.96 23.11 6.00
C VAL A 176 3.09 24.24 5.00
N VAL A 177 3.40 23.94 3.74
CA VAL A 177 3.50 24.94 2.67
C VAL A 177 2.17 25.67 2.44
N LEU A 178 1.05 24.98 2.58
CA LEU A 178 -0.29 25.53 2.34
C LEU A 178 -0.98 26.07 3.61
N HIS A 179 -0.38 25.90 4.79
CA HIS A 179 -0.97 26.31 6.08
C HIS A 179 -1.28 27.83 6.15
N GLY A 180 -0.54 28.64 5.43
CA GLY A 180 -0.74 30.10 5.43
C GLY A 180 -1.88 30.61 4.56
N PHE A 181 -2.60 29.76 3.81
CA PHE A 181 -3.62 30.22 2.84
C PHE A 181 -5.03 30.22 3.45
N SER A 182 -5.60 29.04 3.72
CA SER A 182 -6.94 28.90 4.32
C SER A 182 -7.18 27.46 4.76
N ASP A 183 -8.20 27.24 5.61
CA ASP A 183 -8.64 25.89 6.01
C ASP A 183 -9.05 25.03 4.80
N GLN A 184 -9.71 25.64 3.81
CA GLN A 184 -10.06 24.95 2.57
C GLN A 184 -8.83 24.53 1.76
N ALA A 185 -7.79 25.37 1.72
CA ALA A 185 -6.54 25.01 1.06
C ALA A 185 -5.84 23.83 1.76
N ILE A 186 -5.84 23.78 3.09
CA ILE A 186 -5.29 22.67 3.86
C ILE A 186 -6.06 21.37 3.59
N ARG A 187 -7.39 21.42 3.57
CA ARG A 187 -8.23 20.26 3.24
C ARG A 187 -7.96 19.76 1.81
N ALA A 188 -7.94 20.68 0.84
CA ALA A 188 -7.60 20.34 -0.55
C ALA A 188 -6.20 19.73 -0.67
N ALA A 189 -5.22 20.28 0.05
CA ALA A 189 -3.86 19.73 0.10
C ALA A 189 -3.83 18.30 0.65
N ALA A 190 -4.55 18.02 1.73
CA ALA A 190 -4.63 16.68 2.30
C ALA A 190 -5.27 15.67 1.33
N LEU A 191 -6.33 16.06 0.62
CA LEU A 191 -6.95 15.20 -0.40
C LEU A 191 -6.05 14.96 -1.60
N ILE A 192 -5.36 16.01 -2.08
CA ILE A 192 -4.37 15.88 -3.16
C ILE A 192 -3.20 15.00 -2.71
N ALA A 193 -2.74 15.17 -1.46
CA ALA A 193 -1.70 14.30 -0.90
C ALA A 193 -2.13 12.83 -0.89
N LEU A 194 -3.35 12.51 -0.45
CA LEU A 194 -3.87 11.15 -0.50
C LEU A 194 -3.98 10.64 -1.95
N LEU A 195 -4.50 11.45 -2.86
CA LEU A 195 -4.63 11.07 -4.27
C LEU A 195 -3.28 10.74 -4.92
N VAL A 196 -2.23 11.50 -4.59
CA VAL A 196 -0.91 11.38 -5.22
C VAL A 196 0.01 10.41 -4.47
N LEU A 197 -0.03 10.41 -3.14
CA LEU A 197 0.93 9.66 -2.32
C LEU A 197 0.45 8.25 -1.95
N ALA A 198 -0.85 8.02 -1.77
CA ALA A 198 -1.35 6.68 -1.46
C ALA A 198 -0.99 5.63 -2.53
N PRO A 199 -1.03 5.93 -3.84
CA PRO A 199 -0.55 5.00 -4.86
C PRO A 199 0.90 4.58 -4.69
N ILE A 200 1.77 5.47 -4.22
CA ILE A 200 3.19 5.17 -3.98
C ILE A 200 3.31 4.11 -2.88
N PHE A 201 2.52 4.24 -1.79
CA PHE A 201 2.46 3.22 -0.75
C PHE A 201 1.97 1.88 -1.30
N LEU A 202 0.86 1.87 -2.03
CA LEU A 202 0.25 0.64 -2.54
C LEU A 202 1.18 -0.09 -3.52
N LEU A 203 1.83 0.65 -4.43
CA LEU A 203 2.82 0.09 -5.36
C LEU A 203 4.07 -0.39 -4.61
N GLY A 204 4.54 0.35 -3.61
CA GLY A 204 5.67 -0.05 -2.77
C GLY A 204 5.39 -1.33 -1.98
N ALA A 205 4.20 -1.44 -1.38
CA ALA A 205 3.77 -2.64 -0.67
C ALA A 205 3.65 -3.86 -1.63
N ALA A 206 3.15 -3.63 -2.85
CA ALA A 206 3.13 -4.66 -3.86
C ALA A 206 4.55 -5.11 -4.25
N LEU A 207 5.48 -4.19 -4.50
CA LEU A 207 6.87 -4.51 -4.85
C LEU A 207 7.61 -5.22 -3.70
N LEU A 208 7.31 -4.85 -2.44
CA LEU A 208 7.90 -5.48 -1.26
C LEU A 208 7.60 -6.98 -1.20
N TYR A 209 6.39 -7.39 -1.61
CA TYR A 209 6.08 -8.82 -1.74
C TYR A 209 7.05 -9.55 -2.69
N ALA A 210 7.39 -8.95 -3.85
CA ALA A 210 8.34 -9.54 -4.79
C ALA A 210 9.73 -9.69 -4.16
N ASP A 211 10.16 -8.68 -3.39
CA ASP A 211 11.44 -8.70 -2.69
C ASP A 211 11.48 -9.81 -1.63
N GLN A 212 10.43 -9.95 -0.83
CA GLN A 212 10.32 -11.00 0.18
C GLN A 212 10.22 -12.40 -0.45
N ALA A 213 9.40 -12.56 -1.49
CA ALA A 213 9.25 -13.83 -2.20
C ALA A 213 10.57 -14.28 -2.86
N ALA A 214 11.36 -13.34 -3.39
CA ALA A 214 12.66 -13.64 -4.00
C ALA A 214 13.69 -14.08 -2.95
N ARG A 215 13.68 -13.52 -1.74
CA ARG A 215 14.59 -13.89 -0.63
C ARG A 215 14.30 -15.29 -0.07
N VAL A 216 13.05 -15.72 -0.05
CA VAL A 216 12.64 -17.02 0.50
C VAL A 216 12.93 -18.18 -0.48
N ARG A 217 12.78 -17.97 -1.80
CA ARG A 217 13.01 -19.02 -2.82
C ARG A 217 14.37 -19.74 -2.73
N PRO A 218 15.51 -19.07 -2.50
CA PRO A 218 16.79 -19.76 -2.36
C PRO A 218 16.87 -20.68 -1.13
N ALA A 219 16.14 -20.38 -0.07
CA ALA A 219 16.12 -21.22 1.14
C ALA A 219 15.27 -22.49 0.93
N GLU A 220 14.13 -22.37 0.24
CA GLU A 220 13.26 -23.51 -0.11
C GLU A 220 13.93 -24.48 -1.11
N ALA A 221 14.79 -23.97 -2.00
CA ALA A 221 15.53 -24.80 -2.98
C ALA A 221 16.70 -25.59 -2.37
N ARG A 222 17.09 -25.31 -1.11
CA ARG A 222 18.18 -25.97 -0.38
C ARG A 222 17.71 -26.96 0.67
N SER A 223 16.43 -27.01 0.95
CA SER A 223 15.78 -27.94 1.90
C SER A 223 15.17 -29.12 1.16
#